data_5a34bb4eaf7a79b240d211362d76fd2c
#
_entry.id   5a34bb4eaf7a79b240d211362d76fd2c
#
_cell.length_a   1.000
_cell.length_b   1.000
_cell.length_c   1.000
_cell.angle_alpha   90.00
_cell.angle_beta   90.00
_cell.angle_gamma   90.00
#
_symmetry.space_group_name_H-M   'P 1'
#
loop_
_entity.id
_entity.type
_entity.pdbx_description
1 polymer ?
#
loop_
_entity_poly.entity_id
_entity_poly.type
_entity_poly.pdbx_seq_one_letter_code
_entity_poly.pdbx_strand_id
1 'polypeptide(L)'
;MGSFLDKFEGIVLDNARRVISSLILAAIAVGALFLVIALWNFSDSPDAEITDRFDVPEFEEPARVVSQASKKDSEASPPDSNAKPAEEPQWEHPMPDYESELGDMVDDLMPLFVAFQGWETGVSNRRNLINFIAGQLDQYQRNLSEDQMDDVVSGLEDYIDDFADYYGDAAGLKGLDLDEIQPNSATDPVVETFLKNPTSAYLDGVNAAYDELAGEVSKAEAEAGRNNASAASQIMITAGSIGAVILLVLLLVLFKVENSLRRSADAVEGSAGVE
;
A
#
# COMPACT_ATOMS: atom_id res chain seq x y z
N MET A 1 78.46 22.95 5.91
CA MET A 1 77.56 21.88 6.37
C MET A 1 76.06 22.27 6.17
N GLY A 2 75.68 23.54 6.16
CA GLY A 2 74.28 24.02 5.96
C GLY A 2 73.62 23.64 4.63
N SER A 3 74.37 23.68 3.53
CA SER A 3 73.79 23.47 2.17
C SER A 3 73.26 22.05 1.90
N PHE A 4 73.71 21.04 2.61
CA PHE A 4 73.19 19.64 2.46
C PHE A 4 71.91 19.44 3.23
N LEU A 5 71.84 19.97 4.45
CA LEU A 5 70.62 19.93 5.27
C LEU A 5 69.47 20.68 4.62
N ASP A 6 69.73 21.85 4.05
CA ASP A 6 68.71 22.66 3.34
C ASP A 6 68.13 21.97 2.09
N LYS A 7 69.01 21.26 1.34
CA LYS A 7 68.55 20.45 0.18
C LYS A 7 67.72 19.22 0.60
N PHE A 8 68.17 18.53 1.68
CA PHE A 8 67.46 17.36 2.18
C PHE A 8 66.06 17.74 2.73
N GLU A 9 66.01 18.87 3.45
CA GLU A 9 64.77 19.42 3.98
C GLU A 9 63.81 19.84 2.86
N GLY A 10 64.30 20.43 1.79
CA GLY A 10 63.50 20.79 0.62
C GLY A 10 62.88 19.56 -0.07
N ILE A 11 63.66 18.48 -0.23
CA ILE A 11 63.15 17.22 -0.84
C ILE A 11 62.11 16.55 0.05
N VAL A 12 62.30 16.53 1.38
CA VAL A 12 61.33 15.94 2.31
C VAL A 12 60.03 16.73 2.35
N LEU A 13 60.12 18.06 2.33
CA LEU A 13 58.95 18.94 2.33
C LEU A 13 58.13 18.84 1.01
N ASP A 14 58.82 18.73 -0.12
CA ASP A 14 58.13 18.58 -1.42
C ASP A 14 57.45 17.24 -1.55
N ASN A 15 58.07 16.15 -1.10
CA ASN A 15 57.47 14.84 -1.06
C ASN A 15 56.30 14.78 -0.06
N ALA A 16 56.43 15.34 1.13
CA ALA A 16 55.35 15.45 2.11
C ALA A 16 54.13 16.22 1.52
N ARG A 17 54.39 17.33 0.85
CA ARG A 17 53.32 18.10 0.19
C ARG A 17 52.58 17.29 -0.86
N ARG A 18 53.27 16.51 -1.72
CA ARG A 18 52.65 15.64 -2.74
C ARG A 18 51.82 14.54 -2.10
N VAL A 19 52.34 13.87 -1.06
CA VAL A 19 51.63 12.83 -0.34
C VAL A 19 50.34 13.40 0.31
N ILE A 20 50.43 14.55 0.96
CA ILE A 20 49.25 15.19 1.59
C ILE A 20 48.24 15.63 0.56
N SER A 21 48.66 16.20 -0.57
CA SER A 21 47.74 16.58 -1.64
C SER A 21 47.00 15.37 -2.24
N SER A 22 47.73 14.25 -2.40
CA SER A 22 47.16 12.97 -2.86
C SER A 22 46.15 12.39 -1.87
N LEU A 23 46.43 12.46 -0.56
CA LEU A 23 45.54 12.01 0.49
C LEU A 23 44.26 12.86 0.55
N ILE A 24 44.38 14.18 0.41
CA ILE A 24 43.22 15.10 0.35
C ILE A 24 42.34 14.80 -0.86
N LEU A 25 42.94 14.61 -2.04
CA LEU A 25 42.22 14.24 -3.25
C LEU A 25 41.50 12.88 -3.11
N ALA A 26 42.17 11.90 -2.53
CA ALA A 26 41.58 10.59 -2.27
C ALA A 26 40.40 10.70 -1.29
N ALA A 27 40.55 11.48 -0.21
CA ALA A 27 39.47 11.69 0.77
C ALA A 27 38.25 12.39 0.15
N ILE A 28 38.47 13.38 -0.72
CA ILE A 28 37.38 14.05 -1.45
C ILE A 28 36.68 13.08 -2.41
N ALA A 29 37.42 12.26 -3.15
CA ALA A 29 36.86 11.29 -4.08
C ALA A 29 36.02 10.22 -3.34
N VAL A 30 36.51 9.70 -2.21
CA VAL A 30 35.78 8.75 -1.37
C VAL A 30 34.54 9.41 -0.77
N GLY A 31 34.63 10.65 -0.28
CA GLY A 31 33.51 11.41 0.24
C GLY A 31 32.42 11.65 -0.82
N ALA A 32 32.81 12.01 -2.03
CA ALA A 32 31.87 12.18 -3.16
C ALA A 32 31.17 10.87 -3.51
N LEU A 33 31.89 9.75 -3.52
CA LEU A 33 31.31 8.43 -3.78
C LEU A 33 30.25 8.06 -2.73
N PHE A 34 30.58 8.24 -1.44
CA PHE A 34 29.62 7.95 -0.36
C PHE A 34 28.40 8.87 -0.41
N LEU A 35 28.56 10.14 -0.83
CA LEU A 35 27.47 11.07 -0.99
C LEU A 35 26.53 10.65 -2.12
N VAL A 36 27.07 10.17 -3.24
CA VAL A 36 26.27 9.63 -4.36
C VAL A 36 25.49 8.39 -3.92
N ILE A 37 26.11 7.46 -3.19
CA ILE A 37 25.46 6.25 -2.67
C ILE A 37 24.36 6.64 -1.66
N ALA A 38 24.63 7.61 -0.79
CA ALA A 38 23.66 8.09 0.17
C ALA A 38 22.43 8.72 -0.51
N LEU A 39 22.66 9.57 -1.52
CA LEU A 39 21.57 10.19 -2.30
C LEU A 39 20.74 9.14 -3.06
N TRP A 40 21.37 8.10 -3.57
CA TRP A 40 20.66 6.99 -4.22
C TRP A 40 19.74 6.29 -3.24
N ASN A 41 20.26 5.93 -2.05
CA ASN A 41 19.48 5.28 -1.01
C ASN A 41 18.35 6.17 -0.42
N PHE A 42 18.47 7.50 -0.51
CA PHE A 42 17.39 8.43 -0.12
C PHE A 42 16.27 8.54 -1.18
N SER A 43 16.55 8.12 -2.42
CA SER A 43 15.60 8.24 -3.52
C SER A 43 14.61 7.09 -3.60
N ASP A 44 14.83 5.99 -2.86
CA ASP A 44 13.89 4.89 -2.77
C ASP A 44 12.73 5.29 -1.81
N SER A 45 11.77 6.03 -2.35
CA SER A 45 10.43 6.08 -1.78
C SER A 45 9.78 4.70 -2.00
N PRO A 46 8.99 4.17 -1.07
CA PRO A 46 8.20 2.98 -1.34
C PRO A 46 7.39 3.24 -2.61
N ASP A 47 7.55 2.36 -3.59
CA ASP A 47 6.92 2.51 -4.90
C ASP A 47 5.40 2.64 -4.73
N ALA A 48 4.82 3.61 -5.43
CA ALA A 48 3.37 3.73 -5.57
C ALA A 48 2.72 2.44 -6.14
N GLU A 49 3.50 1.58 -6.78
CA GLU A 49 3.05 0.26 -7.26
C GLU A 49 2.49 -0.66 -6.16
N ILE A 50 2.87 -0.47 -4.88
CA ILE A 50 2.34 -1.28 -3.77
C ILE A 50 0.88 -0.90 -3.48
N THR A 51 0.49 0.34 -3.73
CA THR A 51 -0.86 0.85 -3.50
C THR A 51 -1.86 0.49 -4.61
N ASP A 52 -1.37 0.14 -5.81
CA ASP A 52 -2.23 -0.22 -6.97
C ASP A 52 -2.57 -1.72 -7.05
N ARG A 53 -2.00 -2.56 -6.17
CA ARG A 53 -2.27 -4.00 -6.13
C ARG A 53 -3.24 -4.35 -5.01
N PHE A 54 -4.50 -4.02 -5.23
CA PHE A 54 -5.57 -4.49 -4.36
C PHE A 54 -6.30 -5.63 -5.08
N ASP A 55 -5.89 -6.89 -4.78
CA ASP A 55 -6.53 -8.08 -5.33
C ASP A 55 -7.82 -8.38 -4.55
N VAL A 56 -8.96 -8.17 -5.18
CA VAL A 56 -10.26 -8.56 -4.62
C VAL A 56 -10.48 -10.08 -4.75
N PRO A 57 -11.15 -10.71 -3.77
CA PRO A 57 -11.40 -12.15 -3.81
C PRO A 57 -12.37 -12.52 -4.94
N GLU A 58 -12.05 -13.58 -5.68
CA GLU A 58 -12.93 -14.20 -6.68
C GLU A 58 -13.77 -15.30 -6.04
N PHE A 59 -14.95 -15.56 -6.63
CA PHE A 59 -15.80 -16.67 -6.20
C PHE A 59 -15.18 -18.02 -6.62
N GLU A 60 -14.98 -18.92 -5.67
CA GLU A 60 -14.52 -20.29 -5.92
C GLU A 60 -15.70 -21.25 -5.93
N GLU A 61 -15.95 -21.93 -7.06
CA GLU A 61 -17.02 -22.90 -7.21
C GLU A 61 -16.89 -24.07 -6.20
N PRO A 62 -17.85 -24.24 -5.28
CA PRO A 62 -17.80 -25.35 -4.34
C PRO A 62 -18.23 -26.68 -5.03
N ALA A 63 -17.61 -27.80 -4.65
CA ALA A 63 -17.87 -29.14 -5.20
C ALA A 63 -19.24 -29.73 -4.82
N ARG A 64 -20.26 -28.94 -4.51
CA ARG A 64 -21.58 -29.39 -4.02
C ARG A 64 -22.70 -29.03 -4.99
N VAL A 65 -23.68 -29.93 -5.09
CA VAL A 65 -24.88 -29.80 -5.92
C VAL A 65 -26.07 -29.47 -5.03
N VAL A 66 -26.77 -28.41 -5.33
CA VAL A 66 -27.98 -27.94 -4.66
C VAL A 66 -29.20 -28.76 -5.14
N SER A 67 -30.16 -28.96 -4.27
CA SER A 67 -31.46 -29.55 -4.65
C SER A 67 -32.24 -28.54 -5.51
N GLN A 68 -32.79 -29.01 -6.65
CA GLN A 68 -33.55 -28.18 -7.56
C GLN A 68 -34.82 -27.62 -6.89
N ALA A 69 -35.08 -26.33 -7.10
CA ALA A 69 -36.31 -25.67 -6.73
C ALA A 69 -37.47 -26.15 -7.63
N SER A 70 -38.69 -26.19 -7.08
CA SER A 70 -39.88 -26.58 -7.84
C SER A 70 -40.47 -25.34 -8.54
N LYS A 71 -40.91 -25.56 -9.80
CA LYS A 71 -41.68 -24.53 -10.52
C LYS A 71 -43.12 -24.50 -10.00
N LYS A 72 -43.65 -23.31 -9.76
CA LYS A 72 -45.04 -23.14 -9.33
C LYS A 72 -45.96 -23.38 -10.51
N ASP A 73 -46.83 -24.41 -10.44
CA ASP A 73 -47.89 -24.60 -11.42
C ASP A 73 -48.90 -23.45 -11.30
N SER A 74 -49.04 -22.69 -12.38
CA SER A 74 -49.78 -21.43 -12.43
C SER A 74 -51.28 -21.70 -12.36
N GLU A 75 -51.88 -21.83 -11.17
CA GLU A 75 -53.29 -21.62 -10.90
C GLU A 75 -53.43 -20.43 -9.93
N ALA A 76 -53.14 -19.21 -10.40
CA ALA A 76 -53.37 -18.01 -9.61
C ALA A 76 -54.49 -17.20 -10.20
N SER A 77 -55.62 -17.13 -9.50
CA SER A 77 -56.62 -16.09 -9.69
C SER A 77 -55.97 -14.72 -9.40
N PRO A 78 -56.23 -13.72 -10.26
CA PRO A 78 -55.64 -12.38 -10.06
C PRO A 78 -56.16 -11.76 -8.74
N PRO A 79 -55.34 -11.19 -7.90
CA PRO A 79 -55.78 -10.45 -6.75
C PRO A 79 -56.40 -9.13 -7.21
N ASP A 80 -57.57 -8.79 -6.61
CA ASP A 80 -58.26 -7.51 -6.79
C ASP A 80 -57.33 -6.33 -6.40
N SER A 81 -56.67 -5.73 -7.36
CA SER A 81 -55.82 -4.55 -7.15
C SER A 81 -56.64 -3.27 -7.20
N ASN A 82 -57.26 -2.93 -6.05
CA ASN A 82 -57.83 -1.62 -5.78
C ASN A 82 -57.25 -0.94 -4.54
N ALA A 83 -56.01 -1.21 -4.24
CA ALA A 83 -55.27 -0.41 -3.27
C ALA A 83 -54.60 0.75 -3.98
N LYS A 84 -55.08 1.98 -3.71
CA LYS A 84 -54.42 3.23 -4.12
C LYS A 84 -52.97 3.19 -3.63
N PRO A 85 -51.99 3.41 -4.53
CA PRO A 85 -50.59 3.44 -4.09
C PRO A 85 -50.43 4.47 -2.95
N ALA A 86 -50.05 4.02 -1.79
CA ALA A 86 -49.57 4.93 -0.78
C ALA A 86 -48.34 5.63 -1.37
N GLU A 87 -48.26 6.96 -1.26
CA GLU A 87 -47.05 7.69 -1.60
C GLU A 87 -45.92 7.04 -0.81
N GLU A 88 -45.01 6.34 -1.50
CA GLU A 88 -43.85 5.77 -0.88
C GLU A 88 -43.01 6.91 -0.29
N PRO A 89 -42.60 6.81 1.00
CA PRO A 89 -41.70 7.80 1.57
C PRO A 89 -40.46 7.86 0.68
N GLN A 90 -40.01 9.07 0.37
CA GLN A 90 -38.83 9.31 -0.45
C GLN A 90 -37.66 8.59 0.19
N TRP A 91 -37.24 7.48 -0.42
CA TRP A 91 -36.13 6.65 0.06
C TRP A 91 -34.82 7.23 -0.47
N GLU A 92 -33.92 7.59 0.41
CA GLU A 92 -32.56 7.98 0.05
C GLU A 92 -31.70 6.71 0.01
N HIS A 93 -31.04 6.50 -1.13
CA HIS A 93 -30.13 5.38 -1.30
C HIS A 93 -28.92 5.55 -0.34
N PRO A 94 -28.55 4.52 0.43
CA PRO A 94 -27.47 4.65 1.43
C PRO A 94 -26.09 4.91 0.81
N MET A 95 -25.88 4.44 -0.43
CA MET A 95 -24.67 4.67 -1.23
C MET A 95 -25.09 5.11 -2.64
N PRO A 96 -25.41 6.39 -2.84
CA PRO A 96 -26.01 6.87 -4.11
C PRO A 96 -25.07 6.72 -5.31
N ASP A 97 -23.76 6.75 -5.08
CA ASP A 97 -22.75 6.61 -6.14
C ASP A 97 -22.69 5.18 -6.71
N TYR A 98 -23.18 4.19 -5.95
CA TYR A 98 -23.23 2.76 -6.29
C TYR A 98 -24.66 2.21 -6.38
N GLU A 99 -25.64 3.06 -6.70
CA GLU A 99 -27.06 2.66 -6.73
C GLU A 99 -27.33 1.57 -7.76
N SER A 100 -26.66 1.63 -8.93
CA SER A 100 -26.82 0.66 -10.00
C SER A 100 -26.27 -0.70 -9.59
N GLU A 101 -25.03 -0.74 -9.17
CA GLU A 101 -24.29 -1.95 -8.81
C GLU A 101 -24.96 -2.68 -7.63
N LEU A 102 -25.34 -1.95 -6.59
CA LEU A 102 -26.08 -2.52 -5.46
C LEU A 102 -27.49 -3.00 -5.87
N GLY A 103 -28.08 -2.35 -6.85
CA GLY A 103 -29.34 -2.77 -7.43
C GLY A 103 -29.22 -4.09 -8.16
N ASP A 104 -28.22 -4.22 -9.01
CA ASP A 104 -27.96 -5.40 -9.82
C ASP A 104 -27.57 -6.60 -8.93
N MET A 105 -26.67 -6.43 -7.98
CA MET A 105 -26.35 -7.46 -6.97
C MET A 105 -27.59 -8.03 -6.26
N VAL A 106 -28.51 -7.16 -5.89
CA VAL A 106 -29.73 -7.58 -5.20
C VAL A 106 -30.69 -8.28 -6.14
N ASP A 107 -30.77 -7.87 -7.39
CA ASP A 107 -31.61 -8.51 -8.38
C ASP A 107 -31.12 -9.93 -8.73
N ASP A 108 -29.79 -10.16 -8.74
CA ASP A 108 -29.18 -11.48 -8.92
C ASP A 108 -29.43 -12.41 -7.73
N LEU A 109 -29.43 -11.87 -6.51
CA LEU A 109 -29.67 -12.65 -5.29
C LEU A 109 -31.16 -12.96 -5.05
N MET A 110 -32.08 -12.15 -5.53
CA MET A 110 -33.52 -12.30 -5.24
C MET A 110 -34.08 -13.68 -5.59
N PRO A 111 -33.74 -14.31 -6.74
CA PRO A 111 -34.19 -15.67 -7.05
C PRO A 111 -33.82 -16.69 -5.97
N LEU A 112 -32.60 -16.57 -5.43
CA LEU A 112 -32.13 -17.46 -4.35
C LEU A 112 -32.86 -17.21 -3.02
N PHE A 113 -33.11 -15.95 -2.68
CA PHE A 113 -33.89 -15.60 -1.49
C PHE A 113 -35.32 -16.12 -1.56
N VAL A 114 -35.96 -16.01 -2.72
CA VAL A 114 -37.31 -16.56 -2.95
C VAL A 114 -37.27 -18.09 -2.86
N ALA A 115 -36.32 -18.74 -3.55
CA ALA A 115 -36.23 -20.19 -3.61
C ALA A 115 -35.89 -20.83 -2.25
N PHE A 116 -34.92 -20.29 -1.53
CA PHE A 116 -34.34 -20.94 -0.36
C PHE A 116 -34.85 -20.36 0.97
N GLN A 117 -35.27 -19.10 1.00
CA GLN A 117 -35.80 -18.47 2.21
C GLN A 117 -37.30 -18.15 2.15
N GLY A 118 -37.92 -18.36 0.99
CA GLY A 118 -39.34 -18.11 0.82
C GLY A 118 -39.70 -16.61 0.93
N TRP A 119 -38.81 -15.75 0.51
CA TRP A 119 -39.05 -14.32 0.54
C TRP A 119 -40.16 -13.95 -0.46
N GLU A 120 -41.00 -12.97 -0.06
CA GLU A 120 -41.91 -12.35 -0.97
C GLU A 120 -41.18 -11.35 -1.88
N THR A 121 -41.53 -11.33 -3.16
CA THR A 121 -41.01 -10.39 -4.16
C THR A 121 -41.55 -8.98 -3.92
N GLY A 122 -41.07 -8.34 -2.87
CA GLY A 122 -41.54 -7.01 -2.49
C GLY A 122 -40.44 -5.96 -2.50
N VAL A 123 -40.76 -4.73 -2.92
CA VAL A 123 -39.86 -3.56 -2.89
C VAL A 123 -39.19 -3.38 -1.52
N SER A 124 -39.91 -3.76 -0.44
CA SER A 124 -39.36 -3.67 0.92
C SER A 124 -38.19 -4.63 1.18
N ASN A 125 -38.27 -5.86 0.66
CA ASN A 125 -37.20 -6.85 0.85
C ASN A 125 -35.96 -6.47 0.03
N ARG A 126 -36.17 -6.04 -1.22
CA ARG A 126 -35.10 -5.50 -2.07
C ARG A 126 -34.37 -4.33 -1.39
N ARG A 127 -35.11 -3.36 -0.90
CA ARG A 127 -34.55 -2.21 -0.17
C ARG A 127 -33.79 -2.60 1.10
N ASN A 128 -34.32 -3.54 1.85
CA ASN A 128 -33.66 -4.05 3.06
C ASN A 128 -32.33 -4.71 2.74
N LEU A 129 -32.25 -5.46 1.65
CA LEU A 129 -31.03 -6.10 1.21
C LEU A 129 -30.00 -5.10 0.70
N ILE A 130 -30.42 -4.10 -0.09
CA ILE A 130 -29.55 -2.97 -0.50
C ILE A 130 -28.97 -2.28 0.76
N ASN A 131 -29.82 -1.93 1.73
CA ASN A 131 -29.38 -1.27 2.97
C ASN A 131 -28.40 -2.15 3.75
N PHE A 132 -28.61 -3.46 3.73
CA PHE A 132 -27.74 -4.40 4.43
C PHE A 132 -26.36 -4.45 3.76
N ILE A 133 -26.30 -4.64 2.44
CA ILE A 133 -25.04 -4.68 1.69
C ILE A 133 -24.29 -3.35 1.81
N ALA A 134 -24.99 -2.23 1.57
CA ALA A 134 -24.42 -0.90 1.71
C ALA A 134 -23.87 -0.63 3.11
N GLY A 135 -24.58 -1.08 4.15
CA GLY A 135 -24.11 -0.94 5.54
C GLY A 135 -22.85 -1.75 5.86
N GLN A 136 -22.62 -2.88 5.16
CA GLN A 136 -21.37 -3.62 5.27
C GLN A 136 -20.23 -2.90 4.54
N LEU A 137 -20.50 -2.29 3.39
CA LEU A 137 -19.52 -1.55 2.59
C LEU A 137 -19.14 -0.19 3.21
N ASP A 138 -20.03 0.50 3.93
CA ASP A 138 -19.78 1.81 4.56
C ASP A 138 -18.55 1.80 5.49
N GLN A 139 -18.26 0.67 6.14
CA GLN A 139 -17.08 0.55 6.98
C GLN A 139 -15.76 0.68 6.21
N TYR A 140 -15.74 0.33 4.91
CA TYR A 140 -14.56 0.39 4.06
C TYR A 140 -14.38 1.76 3.43
N GLN A 141 -15.46 2.47 3.11
CA GLN A 141 -15.44 3.79 2.49
C GLN A 141 -14.58 4.82 3.23
N ARG A 142 -14.37 4.65 4.54
CA ARG A 142 -13.55 5.56 5.36
C ARG A 142 -12.06 5.29 5.27
N ASN A 143 -11.67 4.10 4.84
CA ASN A 143 -10.30 3.60 4.91
C ASN A 143 -9.69 3.38 3.52
N LEU A 144 -10.50 3.27 2.49
CA LEU A 144 -10.11 3.05 1.11
C LEU A 144 -10.17 4.35 0.31
N SER A 145 -9.34 4.46 -0.72
CA SER A 145 -9.47 5.50 -1.74
C SER A 145 -10.71 5.23 -2.60
N GLU A 146 -11.14 6.22 -3.39
CA GLU A 146 -12.27 6.10 -4.32
C GLU A 146 -12.03 4.95 -5.30
N ASP A 147 -10.85 4.90 -5.95
CA ASP A 147 -10.49 3.82 -6.88
C ASP A 147 -10.51 2.43 -6.22
N GLN A 148 -10.00 2.29 -4.99
CA GLN A 148 -10.05 1.04 -4.23
C GLN A 148 -11.48 0.66 -3.83
N MET A 149 -12.34 1.63 -3.55
CA MET A 149 -13.73 1.37 -3.24
C MET A 149 -14.51 0.91 -4.46
N ASP A 150 -14.20 1.48 -5.64
CA ASP A 150 -14.73 1.02 -6.92
C ASP A 150 -14.33 -0.44 -7.20
N ASP A 151 -13.06 -0.80 -6.97
CA ASP A 151 -12.57 -2.18 -7.09
C ASP A 151 -13.32 -3.12 -6.14
N VAL A 152 -13.55 -2.72 -4.88
CA VAL A 152 -14.29 -3.51 -3.89
C VAL A 152 -15.76 -3.69 -4.28
N VAL A 153 -16.43 -2.66 -4.76
CA VAL A 153 -17.85 -2.74 -5.15
C VAL A 153 -18.01 -3.57 -6.41
N SER A 154 -17.20 -3.33 -7.44
CA SER A 154 -17.22 -4.10 -8.69
C SER A 154 -16.84 -5.57 -8.45
N GLY A 155 -15.83 -5.84 -7.63
CA GLY A 155 -15.47 -7.21 -7.28
C GLY A 155 -16.55 -7.93 -6.45
N LEU A 156 -17.31 -7.22 -5.61
CA LEU A 156 -18.46 -7.78 -4.91
C LEU A 156 -19.61 -8.11 -5.88
N GLU A 157 -19.86 -7.24 -6.86
CA GLU A 157 -20.85 -7.47 -7.91
C GLU A 157 -20.52 -8.76 -8.68
N ASP A 158 -19.28 -8.87 -9.20
CA ASP A 158 -18.80 -10.07 -9.90
C ASP A 158 -18.92 -11.33 -9.02
N TYR A 159 -18.53 -11.23 -7.74
CA TYR A 159 -18.62 -12.34 -6.79
C TYR A 159 -20.07 -12.80 -6.56
N ILE A 160 -21.01 -11.87 -6.45
CA ILE A 160 -22.44 -12.16 -6.25
C ILE A 160 -23.04 -12.72 -7.52
N ASP A 161 -22.71 -12.20 -8.69
CA ASP A 161 -23.19 -12.70 -10.00
C ASP A 161 -22.74 -14.16 -10.20
N ASP A 162 -21.46 -14.45 -10.04
CA ASP A 162 -20.90 -15.81 -10.13
C ASP A 162 -21.58 -16.75 -9.12
N PHE A 163 -21.78 -16.32 -7.87
CA PHE A 163 -22.48 -17.10 -6.84
C PHE A 163 -23.93 -17.35 -7.23
N ALA A 164 -24.64 -16.33 -7.67
CA ALA A 164 -26.04 -16.42 -8.03
C ALA A 164 -26.24 -17.30 -9.28
N ASP A 165 -25.38 -17.16 -10.28
CA ASP A 165 -25.39 -17.99 -11.49
C ASP A 165 -25.12 -19.45 -11.16
N TYR A 166 -24.08 -19.75 -10.39
CA TYR A 166 -23.75 -21.13 -10.01
C TYR A 166 -24.88 -21.81 -9.24
N TYR A 167 -25.39 -21.19 -8.20
CA TYR A 167 -26.45 -21.79 -7.39
C TYR A 167 -27.84 -21.69 -8.04
N GLY A 168 -28.08 -20.66 -8.83
CA GLY A 168 -29.28 -20.51 -9.65
C GLY A 168 -29.40 -21.61 -10.69
N ASP A 169 -28.32 -21.92 -11.40
CA ASP A 169 -28.26 -23.01 -12.36
C ASP A 169 -28.44 -24.37 -11.67
N ALA A 170 -27.75 -24.61 -10.55
CA ALA A 170 -27.85 -25.85 -9.78
C ALA A 170 -29.28 -26.07 -9.21
N ALA A 171 -29.96 -24.98 -8.84
CA ALA A 171 -31.34 -24.99 -8.37
C ALA A 171 -32.39 -25.03 -9.49
N GLY A 172 -31.98 -24.85 -10.75
CA GLY A 172 -32.86 -24.77 -11.91
C GLY A 172 -33.70 -23.51 -11.99
N LEU A 173 -33.16 -22.40 -11.47
CA LEU A 173 -33.82 -21.07 -11.43
C LEU A 173 -33.64 -20.26 -12.71
N LYS A 174 -32.66 -20.62 -13.56
CA LYS A 174 -32.30 -19.87 -14.75
C LYS A 174 -33.49 -19.70 -15.70
N GLY A 175 -33.79 -18.45 -15.99
CA GLY A 175 -34.88 -18.07 -16.91
C GLY A 175 -36.29 -18.23 -16.33
N LEU A 176 -36.43 -18.39 -15.01
CA LEU A 176 -37.70 -18.31 -14.31
C LEU A 176 -37.95 -16.89 -13.83
N ASP A 177 -39.21 -16.41 -14.00
CA ASP A 177 -39.64 -15.19 -13.33
C ASP A 177 -39.74 -15.42 -11.80
N LEU A 178 -39.47 -14.41 -11.00
CA LEU A 178 -39.52 -14.51 -9.52
C LEU A 178 -40.83 -15.07 -9.00
N ASP A 179 -41.95 -14.73 -9.65
CA ASP A 179 -43.30 -15.19 -9.28
C ASP A 179 -43.53 -16.67 -9.62
N GLU A 180 -42.72 -17.29 -10.46
CA GLU A 180 -42.76 -18.70 -10.82
C GLU A 180 -41.99 -19.61 -9.86
N ILE A 181 -41.14 -19.01 -9.00
CA ILE A 181 -40.27 -19.76 -8.08
C ILE A 181 -41.07 -20.18 -6.86
N GLN A 182 -40.97 -21.49 -6.51
CA GLN A 182 -41.50 -22.01 -5.26
C GLN A 182 -40.37 -22.23 -4.24
N PRO A 183 -40.58 -21.83 -2.98
CA PRO A 183 -39.62 -22.11 -1.92
C PRO A 183 -39.24 -23.60 -1.84
N ASN A 184 -37.97 -23.89 -1.81
CA ASN A 184 -37.42 -25.23 -1.62
C ASN A 184 -37.14 -25.47 -0.14
N SER A 185 -37.70 -26.57 0.40
CA SER A 185 -37.47 -26.96 1.80
C SER A 185 -36.11 -27.62 2.07
N ALA A 186 -35.40 -28.02 1.01
CA ALA A 186 -34.09 -28.67 1.11
C ALA A 186 -33.01 -27.65 0.67
N THR A 187 -32.39 -27.01 1.63
CA THR A 187 -31.34 -26.01 1.38
C THR A 187 -29.94 -26.59 1.48
N ASP A 188 -29.05 -26.17 0.60
CA ASP A 188 -27.61 -26.40 0.79
C ASP A 188 -27.13 -25.49 1.93
N PRO A 189 -26.37 -26.01 2.93
CA PRO A 189 -25.86 -25.20 4.04
C PRO A 189 -24.99 -24.04 3.61
N VAL A 190 -24.32 -24.11 2.45
CA VAL A 190 -23.50 -23.01 1.91
C VAL A 190 -24.40 -21.88 1.45
N VAL A 191 -25.46 -22.19 0.68
CA VAL A 191 -26.46 -21.21 0.23
C VAL A 191 -27.17 -20.57 1.42
N GLU A 192 -27.60 -21.37 2.41
CA GLU A 192 -28.26 -20.85 3.60
C GLU A 192 -27.36 -19.90 4.39
N THR A 193 -26.09 -20.25 4.54
CA THR A 193 -25.10 -19.41 5.24
C THR A 193 -24.83 -18.11 4.48
N PHE A 194 -24.66 -18.20 3.16
CA PHE A 194 -24.45 -17.04 2.29
C PHE A 194 -25.66 -16.10 2.32
N LEU A 195 -26.87 -16.61 2.18
CA LEU A 195 -28.07 -15.77 2.19
C LEU A 195 -28.34 -15.08 3.53
N LYS A 196 -27.79 -15.58 4.64
CA LYS A 196 -27.82 -14.89 5.94
C LYS A 196 -26.90 -13.66 5.97
N ASN A 197 -25.80 -13.73 5.26
CA ASN A 197 -24.84 -12.63 5.13
C ASN A 197 -24.13 -12.72 3.76
N PRO A 198 -24.75 -12.22 2.69
CA PRO A 198 -24.26 -12.39 1.32
C PRO A 198 -22.91 -11.73 1.06
N THR A 199 -22.51 -10.79 1.89
CA THR A 199 -21.25 -10.07 1.71
C THR A 199 -20.11 -10.59 2.59
N SER A 200 -20.39 -11.42 3.58
CA SER A 200 -19.40 -11.78 4.61
C SER A 200 -18.18 -12.49 4.07
N ALA A 201 -18.37 -13.50 3.21
CA ALA A 201 -17.26 -14.29 2.68
C ALA A 201 -16.34 -13.44 1.79
N TYR A 202 -16.93 -12.60 0.95
CA TYR A 202 -16.19 -11.66 0.12
C TYR A 202 -15.43 -10.62 0.97
N LEU A 203 -16.12 -9.99 1.93
CA LEU A 203 -15.51 -8.98 2.78
C LEU A 203 -14.44 -9.52 3.73
N ASP A 204 -14.53 -10.78 4.13
CA ASP A 204 -13.45 -11.47 4.85
C ASP A 204 -12.20 -11.61 3.96
N GLY A 205 -12.38 -11.90 2.67
CA GLY A 205 -11.31 -11.91 1.69
C GLY A 205 -10.72 -10.51 1.44
N VAL A 206 -11.57 -9.49 1.31
CA VAL A 206 -11.16 -8.07 1.20
C VAL A 206 -10.33 -7.65 2.43
N ASN A 207 -10.76 -8.01 3.63
CA ASN A 207 -10.00 -7.73 4.86
C ASN A 207 -8.62 -8.41 4.83
N ALA A 208 -8.55 -9.67 4.39
CA ALA A 208 -7.28 -10.38 4.28
C ALA A 208 -6.33 -9.70 3.27
N ALA A 209 -6.84 -9.29 2.11
CA ALA A 209 -6.07 -8.55 1.11
C ALA A 209 -5.60 -7.18 1.64
N TYR A 210 -6.47 -6.48 2.37
CA TYR A 210 -6.12 -5.21 3.01
C TYR A 210 -5.03 -5.37 4.07
N ASP A 211 -5.12 -6.40 4.92
CA ASP A 211 -4.11 -6.70 5.94
C ASP A 211 -2.78 -7.08 5.31
N GLU A 212 -2.78 -7.81 4.20
CA GLU A 212 -1.58 -8.16 3.44
C GLU A 212 -0.93 -6.91 2.86
N LEU A 213 -1.70 -6.05 2.18
CA LEU A 213 -1.25 -4.77 1.64
C LEU A 213 -0.67 -3.86 2.74
N ALA A 214 -1.36 -3.72 3.86
CA ALA A 214 -0.89 -2.95 5.01
C ALA A 214 0.43 -3.51 5.57
N GLY A 215 0.57 -4.84 5.58
CA GLY A 215 1.80 -5.53 5.95
C GLY A 215 2.96 -5.24 4.99
N GLU A 216 2.71 -5.22 3.68
CA GLU A 216 3.71 -4.89 2.66
C GLU A 216 4.14 -3.42 2.74
N VAL A 217 3.21 -2.49 2.86
CA VAL A 217 3.49 -1.06 3.06
C VAL A 217 4.35 -0.85 4.31
N SER A 218 3.97 -1.49 5.43
CA SER A 218 4.74 -1.39 6.68
C SER A 218 6.17 -1.95 6.56
N LYS A 219 6.36 -3.04 5.79
CA LYS A 219 7.70 -3.58 5.50
C LYS A 219 8.51 -2.61 4.63
N ALA A 220 7.89 -2.07 3.57
CA ALA A 220 8.53 -1.11 2.67
C ALA A 220 8.95 0.16 3.44
N GLU A 221 8.08 0.70 4.30
CA GLU A 221 8.40 1.83 5.16
C GLU A 221 9.55 1.53 6.14
N ALA A 222 9.56 0.32 6.74
CA ALA A 222 10.62 -0.10 7.63
C ALA A 222 11.97 -0.25 6.90
N GLU A 223 11.96 -0.75 5.67
CA GLU A 223 13.15 -0.86 4.82
C GLU A 223 13.64 0.52 4.37
N ALA A 224 12.74 1.41 3.94
CA ALA A 224 13.07 2.79 3.63
C ALA A 224 13.65 3.52 4.85
N GLY A 225 13.07 3.31 6.04
CA GLY A 225 13.59 3.84 7.30
C GLY A 225 15.00 3.33 7.62
N ARG A 226 15.30 2.04 7.41
CA ARG A 226 16.65 1.46 7.58
C ARG A 226 17.63 2.03 6.56
N ASN A 227 17.24 2.15 5.30
CA ASN A 227 18.06 2.72 4.24
C ASN A 227 18.39 4.19 4.53
N ASN A 228 17.42 4.97 4.95
CA ASN A 228 17.61 6.37 5.35
C ASN A 228 18.53 6.52 6.57
N ALA A 229 18.39 5.65 7.58
CA ALA A 229 19.28 5.65 8.73
C ALA A 229 20.72 5.25 8.34
N SER A 230 20.89 4.29 7.44
CA SER A 230 22.17 3.90 6.87
C SER A 230 22.81 5.04 6.09
N ALA A 231 22.05 5.72 5.22
CA ALA A 231 22.50 6.87 4.46
C ALA A 231 22.92 8.04 5.36
N ALA A 232 22.16 8.34 6.40
CA ALA A 232 22.50 9.36 7.39
C ALA A 232 23.82 9.01 8.13
N SER A 233 24.02 7.74 8.50
CA SER A 233 25.25 7.26 9.09
C SER A 233 26.44 7.43 8.16
N GLN A 234 26.31 7.09 6.89
CA GLN A 234 27.34 7.26 5.87
C GLN A 234 27.71 8.73 5.68
N ILE A 235 26.73 9.64 5.65
CA ILE A 235 26.97 11.08 5.59
C ILE A 235 27.75 11.57 6.81
N MET A 236 27.42 11.12 8.01
CA MET A 236 28.14 11.49 9.24
C MET A 236 29.59 11.00 9.22
N ILE A 237 29.86 9.77 8.79
CA ILE A 237 31.20 9.21 8.65
C ILE A 237 32.02 10.00 7.64
N THR A 238 31.40 10.36 6.50
CA THR A 238 32.04 11.14 5.45
C THR A 238 32.39 12.55 5.94
N ALA A 239 31.46 13.24 6.60
CA ALA A 239 31.70 14.56 7.17
C ALA A 239 32.79 14.53 8.25
N GLY A 240 32.79 13.51 9.10
CA GLY A 240 33.82 13.28 10.11
C GLY A 240 35.19 13.05 9.49
N SER A 241 35.29 12.27 8.42
CA SER A 241 36.53 12.01 7.70
C SER A 241 37.10 13.27 7.05
N ILE A 242 36.28 14.08 6.41
CA ILE A 242 36.67 15.36 5.82
C ILE A 242 37.17 16.32 6.94
N GLY A 243 36.43 16.39 8.06
CA GLY A 243 36.81 17.19 9.22
C GLY A 243 38.18 16.79 9.77
N ALA A 244 38.47 15.50 9.90
CA ALA A 244 39.77 14.98 10.36
C ALA A 244 40.90 15.36 9.39
N VAL A 245 40.68 15.27 8.11
CA VAL A 245 41.67 15.70 7.08
C VAL A 245 41.94 17.20 7.17
N ILE A 246 40.92 18.02 7.33
CA ILE A 246 41.08 19.47 7.50
C ILE A 246 41.90 19.79 8.75
N LEU A 247 41.63 19.12 9.87
CA LEU A 247 42.32 19.29 11.11
C LEU A 247 43.78 18.90 11.00
N LEU A 248 44.10 17.79 10.32
CA LEU A 248 45.46 17.38 10.00
C LEU A 248 46.22 18.40 9.18
N VAL A 249 45.56 18.96 8.16
CA VAL A 249 46.17 20.03 7.32
C VAL A 249 46.45 21.29 8.15
N LEU A 250 45.51 21.69 9.01
CA LEU A 250 45.71 22.82 9.93
C LEU A 250 46.88 22.62 10.87
N LEU A 251 47.00 21.43 11.45
CA LEU A 251 48.14 21.07 12.32
C LEU A 251 49.45 21.15 11.55
N LEU A 252 49.53 20.65 10.33
CA LEU A 252 50.74 20.73 9.51
C LEU A 252 51.11 22.16 9.18
N VAL A 253 50.11 23.02 8.89
CA VAL A 253 50.33 24.45 8.67
C VAL A 253 50.86 25.14 9.93
N LEU A 254 50.30 24.83 11.10
CA LEU A 254 50.77 25.34 12.41
C LEU A 254 52.21 24.93 12.69
N PHE A 255 52.58 23.67 12.51
CA PHE A 255 53.94 23.22 12.65
C PHE A 255 54.93 23.94 11.70
N LYS A 256 54.50 24.18 10.46
CA LYS A 256 55.30 24.92 9.49
C LYS A 256 55.52 26.37 9.92
N VAL A 257 54.46 27.03 10.40
CA VAL A 257 54.55 28.42 10.91
C VAL A 257 55.46 28.49 12.13
N GLU A 258 55.30 27.55 13.09
CA GLU A 258 56.16 27.49 14.29
C GLU A 258 57.63 27.33 13.89
N ASN A 259 57.91 26.40 12.97
CA ASN A 259 59.31 26.15 12.54
C ASN A 259 59.88 27.36 11.79
N SER A 260 59.03 28.09 11.00
CA SER A 260 59.48 29.33 10.35
C SER A 260 59.76 30.45 11.33
N LEU A 261 58.94 30.58 12.38
CA LEU A 261 59.15 31.56 13.45
C LEU A 261 60.42 31.26 14.27
N ARG A 262 60.70 30.01 14.63
CA ARG A 262 61.95 29.60 15.30
C ARG A 262 63.18 29.98 14.47
N ARG A 263 63.16 29.69 13.16
CA ARG A 263 64.29 30.05 12.27
C ARG A 263 64.47 31.53 12.18
N SER A 264 63.40 32.32 12.16
CA SER A 264 63.48 33.77 12.17
C SER A 264 64.07 34.33 13.47
N ALA A 265 63.70 33.73 14.62
CA ALA A 265 64.25 34.09 15.92
C ALA A 265 65.76 33.80 16.00
N ASP A 266 66.16 32.57 15.58
CA ASP A 266 67.57 32.16 15.55
C ASP A 266 68.42 33.07 14.63
N ALA A 267 67.85 33.53 13.50
CA ALA A 267 68.51 34.43 12.58
C ALA A 267 68.71 35.86 13.18
N VAL A 268 67.77 36.32 14.00
CA VAL A 268 67.86 37.61 14.69
C VAL A 268 68.88 37.56 15.81
N GLU A 269 68.89 36.49 16.61
CA GLU A 269 69.90 36.29 17.68
C GLU A 269 71.31 36.16 17.13
N GLY A 270 71.47 35.41 16.01
CA GLY A 270 72.78 35.30 15.34
C GLY A 270 73.34 36.60 14.78
N SER A 271 72.45 37.57 14.40
CA SER A 271 72.89 38.89 13.94
C SER A 271 73.23 39.87 15.06
N ALA A 272 72.66 39.70 16.24
CA ALA A 272 72.93 40.59 17.38
C ALA A 272 74.26 40.26 18.12
N GLY A 273 74.88 39.10 17.85
CA GLY A 273 76.15 38.68 18.48
C GLY A 273 77.44 39.02 17.70
N VAL A 274 77.34 39.82 16.64
CA VAL A 274 78.47 40.22 15.74
C VAL A 274 78.92 41.70 15.92
N GLU A 275 78.45 42.42 16.94
CA GLU A 275 79.01 43.70 17.38
C GLU A 275 79.88 43.39 18.59
#